data_1c3be127c6268f9157a2aab75622b0c9
#
_entry.id   1c3be127c6268f9157a2aab75622b0c9
#
_cell.length_a   1.000
_cell.length_b   1.000
_cell.length_c   1.000
_cell.angle_alpha   90.00
_cell.angle_beta   90.00
_cell.angle_gamma   90.00
#
_symmetry.space_group_name_H-M   'P 1'
#
loop_
_entity.id
_entity.type
_entity.pdbx_description
1 polymer ?
#
loop_
_entity_poly.entity_id
_entity_poly.type
_entity_poly.pdbx_seq_one_letter_code
_entity_poly.pdbx_strand_id
1 'polypeptide(L)'
;MNRCYLDHLSSHPDLMTPNVLDVLGELSEVATLAIVTNGFEKVQSRRVAESGIGAYLEDVFVSEKLDSEKPSRRIFDSALRALGVENREHVLVVGDSLTSDIQGGVNAGLDTCWFNPGHAENPGKVSPTYEIASLEELYPLVMEPEELANLGLKHRRHQL
;
A
#
# COMPACT_ATOMS: atom_id res chain seq x y z
N MET A 1 14.10 1.97 11.81
CA MET A 1 12.93 2.87 11.67
C MET A 1 11.78 2.08 11.09
N ASN A 2 10.72 1.85 11.85
CA ASN A 2 9.58 1.04 11.38
C ASN A 2 8.70 1.88 10.47
N ARG A 3 8.83 1.69 9.16
CA ARG A 3 7.93 2.25 8.17
C ARG A 3 6.78 1.28 7.93
N CYS A 4 5.56 1.77 7.91
CA CYS A 4 4.37 0.97 7.69
C CYS A 4 3.70 1.37 6.39
N TYR A 5 3.35 0.38 5.57
CA TYR A 5 2.61 0.55 4.33
C TYR A 5 1.24 -0.04 4.47
N LEU A 6 0.24 0.75 4.13
CA LEU A 6 -1.13 0.28 3.96
C LEU A 6 -1.45 0.35 2.47
N ASP A 7 -1.51 -0.79 1.82
CA ASP A 7 -1.80 -0.91 0.40
C ASP A 7 -3.18 -1.52 0.19
N HIS A 8 -3.92 -0.94 -0.75
CA HIS A 8 -5.13 -1.53 -1.29
C HIS A 8 -4.84 -2.04 -2.69
N LEU A 9 -4.61 -3.33 -2.81
CA LEU A 9 -4.64 -3.97 -4.10
C LEU A 9 -6.08 -4.01 -4.59
N SER A 10 -6.29 -3.41 -5.75
CA SER A 10 -7.57 -3.35 -6.44
C SER A 10 -8.31 -4.68 -6.37
N SER A 11 -9.62 -4.63 -6.20
CA SER A 11 -10.50 -5.80 -6.10
C SER A 11 -10.59 -6.65 -7.37
N HIS A 12 -9.85 -6.31 -8.43
CA HIS A 12 -9.80 -7.05 -9.68
C HIS A 12 -8.49 -7.82 -9.82
N PRO A 13 -8.52 -9.17 -9.86
CA PRO A 13 -7.31 -9.98 -10.04
C PRO A 13 -6.55 -9.69 -11.35
N ASP A 14 -7.25 -9.14 -12.35
CA ASP A 14 -6.65 -8.78 -13.65
C ASP A 14 -5.81 -7.50 -13.62
N LEU A 15 -5.80 -6.76 -12.50
CA LEU A 15 -5.06 -5.51 -12.34
C LEU A 15 -3.77 -5.65 -11.52
N MET A 16 -3.34 -6.88 -11.22
CA MET A 16 -2.01 -7.08 -10.69
C MET A 16 -0.99 -6.67 -11.75
N THR A 17 -0.26 -5.59 -11.48
CA THR A 17 0.83 -5.19 -12.36
C THR A 17 1.86 -6.31 -12.46
N PRO A 18 2.52 -6.52 -13.62
CA PRO A 18 3.45 -7.64 -13.80
C PRO A 18 4.54 -7.76 -12.74
N ASN A 19 4.92 -6.65 -12.12
CA ASN A 19 6.04 -6.57 -11.19
C ASN A 19 5.63 -6.45 -9.72
N VAL A 20 4.35 -6.66 -9.39
CA VAL A 20 3.86 -6.43 -8.02
C VAL A 20 4.61 -7.27 -6.98
N LEU A 21 4.88 -8.54 -7.26
CA LEU A 21 5.58 -9.42 -6.33
C LEU A 21 7.03 -8.99 -6.10
N ASP A 22 7.72 -8.55 -7.15
CA ASP A 22 9.09 -8.06 -7.05
C ASP A 22 9.16 -6.79 -6.23
N VAL A 23 8.26 -5.84 -6.48
CA VAL A 23 8.18 -4.58 -5.73
C VAL A 23 7.86 -4.83 -4.26
N LEU A 24 6.86 -5.66 -3.97
CA LEU A 24 6.50 -5.98 -2.58
C LEU A 24 7.65 -6.70 -1.86
N GLY A 25 8.34 -7.60 -2.55
CA GLY A 25 9.50 -8.29 -1.99
C GLY A 25 10.61 -7.32 -1.58
N GLU A 26 10.95 -6.37 -2.43
CA GLU A 26 11.96 -5.35 -2.14
C GLU A 26 11.51 -4.39 -1.04
N LEU A 27 10.26 -3.92 -1.08
CA LEU A 27 9.72 -3.03 -0.05
C LEU A 27 9.62 -3.69 1.32
N SER A 28 9.30 -4.99 1.37
CA SER A 28 9.18 -5.72 2.64
C SER A 28 10.49 -5.84 3.41
N GLU A 29 11.63 -5.69 2.75
CA GLU A 29 12.94 -5.68 3.40
C GLU A 29 13.19 -4.41 4.21
N VAL A 30 12.53 -3.31 3.87
CA VAL A 30 12.77 -1.98 4.47
C VAL A 30 11.53 -1.40 5.16
N ALA A 31 10.36 -1.99 4.98
CA ALA A 31 9.10 -1.49 5.52
C ALA A 31 8.18 -2.64 5.93
N THR A 32 7.29 -2.36 6.86
CA THR A 32 6.18 -3.25 7.19
C THR A 32 5.04 -3.00 6.22
N LEU A 33 4.60 -4.06 5.53
CA LEU A 33 3.52 -4.00 4.55
C LEU A 33 2.25 -4.60 5.12
N ALA A 34 1.12 -3.93 4.89
CA ALA A 34 -0.20 -4.44 5.28
C ALA A 34 -1.25 -4.01 4.24
N ILE A 35 -2.35 -4.73 4.20
CA ILE A 35 -3.51 -4.38 3.35
C ILE A 35 -4.66 -3.92 4.23
N VAL A 36 -5.32 -2.84 3.80
CA VAL A 36 -6.61 -2.39 4.34
C VAL A 36 -7.61 -2.45 3.20
N THR A 37 -8.62 -3.30 3.32
CA THR A 37 -9.55 -3.58 2.23
C THR A 37 -11.01 -3.57 2.70
N ASN A 38 -11.89 -2.98 1.87
CA ASN A 38 -13.33 -3.11 2.03
C ASN A 38 -13.78 -4.45 1.44
N GLY A 39 -14.65 -5.16 2.14
CA GLY A 39 -15.21 -6.41 1.62
C GLY A 39 -15.36 -7.50 2.67
N PHE A 40 -15.58 -8.71 2.19
CA PHE A 40 -15.78 -9.88 3.03
C PHE A 40 -14.47 -10.61 3.29
N GLU A 41 -14.25 -11.03 4.53
CA GLU A 41 -13.02 -11.68 4.96
C GLU A 41 -12.66 -12.90 4.10
N LYS A 42 -13.62 -13.79 3.82
CA LYS A 42 -13.38 -14.97 3.00
C LYS A 42 -12.91 -14.64 1.58
N VAL A 43 -13.51 -13.63 0.97
CA VAL A 43 -13.17 -13.21 -0.40
C VAL A 43 -11.77 -12.60 -0.44
N GLN A 44 -11.47 -11.69 0.49
CA GLN A 44 -10.19 -11.00 0.52
C GLN A 44 -9.04 -11.93 0.92
N SER A 45 -9.25 -12.80 1.91
CA SER A 45 -8.25 -13.79 2.31
C SER A 45 -7.90 -14.74 1.16
N ARG A 46 -8.88 -15.18 0.40
CA ARG A 46 -8.67 -16.01 -0.79
C ARG A 46 -7.87 -15.28 -1.86
N ARG A 47 -8.21 -14.03 -2.16
CA ARG A 47 -7.48 -13.21 -3.16
C ARG A 47 -6.01 -13.04 -2.76
N VAL A 48 -5.75 -12.74 -1.51
CA VAL A 48 -4.39 -12.61 -0.98
C VAL A 48 -3.63 -13.93 -1.13
N ALA A 49 -4.24 -15.05 -0.76
CA ALA A 49 -3.62 -16.37 -0.87
C ALA A 49 -3.32 -16.76 -2.34
N GLU A 50 -4.26 -16.53 -3.25
CA GLU A 50 -4.11 -16.87 -4.67
C GLU A 50 -3.08 -15.97 -5.37
N SER A 51 -2.92 -14.72 -4.96
CA SER A 51 -2.00 -13.76 -5.58
C SER A 51 -0.53 -13.96 -5.19
N GLY A 52 -0.25 -14.68 -4.10
CA GLY A 52 1.10 -14.85 -3.57
C GLY A 52 1.65 -13.66 -2.80
N ILE A 53 0.91 -12.55 -2.68
CA ILE A 53 1.37 -11.35 -1.98
C ILE A 53 1.44 -11.52 -0.46
N GLY A 54 0.70 -12.46 0.10
CA GLY A 54 0.64 -12.73 1.54
C GLY A 54 1.99 -12.99 2.19
N ALA A 55 2.96 -13.51 1.43
CA ALA A 55 4.31 -13.76 1.92
C ALA A 55 5.05 -12.48 2.36
N TYR A 56 4.64 -11.31 1.84
CA TYR A 56 5.27 -10.02 2.09
C TYR A 56 4.48 -9.14 3.06
N LEU A 57 3.32 -9.60 3.51
CA LEU A 57 2.40 -8.82 4.35
C LEU A 57 2.53 -9.21 5.81
N GLU A 58 2.53 -8.21 6.69
CA GLU A 58 2.42 -8.41 8.12
C GLU A 58 1.00 -8.78 8.51
N ASP A 59 0.00 -8.12 7.91
CA ASP A 59 -1.42 -8.39 8.19
C ASP A 59 -2.32 -7.88 7.06
N VAL A 60 -3.57 -8.34 7.10
CA VAL A 60 -4.66 -7.91 6.21
C VAL A 60 -5.84 -7.48 7.06
N PHE A 61 -6.23 -6.22 6.93
CA PHE A 61 -7.34 -5.62 7.68
C PHE A 61 -8.57 -5.52 6.79
N VAL A 62 -9.60 -6.27 7.13
CA VAL A 62 -10.83 -6.36 6.35
C VAL A 62 -11.96 -5.63 7.06
N SER A 63 -12.71 -4.81 6.32
CA SER A 63 -13.79 -3.98 6.86
C SER A 63 -14.86 -4.77 7.61
N GLU A 64 -15.25 -5.93 7.12
CA GLU A 64 -16.21 -6.82 7.77
C GLU A 64 -15.78 -7.19 9.20
N LYS A 65 -14.51 -7.53 9.37
CA LYS A 65 -13.96 -7.97 10.68
C LYS A 65 -13.80 -6.79 11.65
N LEU A 66 -13.54 -5.60 11.15
CA LEU A 66 -13.29 -4.41 11.96
C LEU A 66 -14.55 -3.56 12.20
N ASP A 67 -15.67 -3.92 11.59
CA ASP A 67 -16.91 -3.14 11.61
C ASP A 67 -16.67 -1.66 11.26
N SER A 68 -15.83 -1.45 10.26
CA SER A 68 -15.46 -0.13 9.77
C SER A 68 -14.87 -0.26 8.36
N GLU A 69 -15.27 0.63 7.46
CA GLU A 69 -14.81 0.63 6.09
C GLU A 69 -14.17 1.95 5.68
N LYS A 70 -13.31 1.91 4.65
CA LYS A 70 -12.77 3.12 4.04
C LYS A 70 -13.90 3.92 3.38
N PRO A 71 -13.93 5.25 3.44
CA PRO A 71 -12.86 6.15 3.89
C PRO A 71 -12.87 6.51 5.37
N SER A 72 -13.54 5.77 6.24
CA SER A 72 -13.52 6.04 7.68
C SER A 72 -12.09 5.97 8.22
N ARG A 73 -11.67 6.99 8.99
CA ARG A 73 -10.37 6.93 9.68
C ARG A 73 -10.27 5.76 10.65
N ARG A 74 -11.40 5.28 11.15
CA ARG A 74 -11.46 4.24 12.18
C ARG A 74 -10.80 2.93 11.74
N ILE A 75 -10.95 2.54 10.47
CA ILE A 75 -10.30 1.31 9.97
C ILE A 75 -8.78 1.47 9.96
N PHE A 76 -8.27 2.66 9.58
CA PHE A 76 -6.84 2.95 9.62
C PHE A 76 -6.31 3.03 11.04
N ASP A 77 -7.04 3.68 11.94
CA ASP A 77 -6.67 3.76 13.36
C ASP A 77 -6.56 2.35 13.98
N SER A 78 -7.49 1.46 13.65
CA SER A 78 -7.49 0.06 14.10
C SER A 78 -6.29 -0.71 13.54
N ALA A 79 -5.99 -0.53 12.25
CA ALA A 79 -4.86 -1.17 11.60
C ALA A 79 -3.52 -0.71 12.21
N LEU A 80 -3.34 0.59 12.37
CA LEU A 80 -2.12 1.14 12.97
C LEU A 80 -1.90 0.68 14.40
N ARG A 81 -2.97 0.59 15.18
CA ARG A 81 -2.92 0.08 16.55
C ARG A 81 -2.50 -1.39 16.57
N ALA A 82 -3.08 -2.22 15.72
CA ALA A 82 -2.75 -3.65 15.62
C ALA A 82 -1.29 -3.86 15.16
N LEU A 83 -0.77 -2.98 14.31
CA LEU A 83 0.62 -3.03 13.83
C LEU A 83 1.62 -2.39 14.82
N GLY A 84 1.16 -1.78 15.89
CA GLY A 84 2.01 -1.11 16.87
C GLY A 84 2.67 0.18 16.34
N VAL A 85 2.04 0.83 15.37
CA VAL A 85 2.57 2.07 14.77
C VAL A 85 2.10 3.27 15.57
N GLU A 86 3.05 4.02 16.12
CA GLU A 86 2.78 5.23 16.90
C GLU A 86 2.98 6.50 16.08
N ASN A 87 3.98 6.53 15.21
CA ASN A 87 4.31 7.70 14.41
C ASN A 87 3.68 7.63 13.01
N ARG A 88 2.63 8.43 12.82
CA ARG A 88 1.89 8.50 11.55
C ARG A 88 2.69 9.14 10.41
N GLU A 89 3.72 9.90 10.71
CA GLU A 89 4.60 10.50 9.68
C GLU A 89 5.38 9.45 8.89
N HIS A 90 5.51 8.24 9.42
CA HIS A 90 6.18 7.13 8.77
C HIS A 90 5.22 6.15 8.08
N VAL A 91 3.98 6.57 7.87
CA VAL A 91 2.94 5.75 7.24
C VAL A 91 2.56 6.33 5.89
N LEU A 92 2.52 5.49 4.88
CA LEU A 92 2.06 5.85 3.55
C LEU A 92 0.90 4.92 3.14
N VAL A 93 -0.23 5.52 2.78
CA VAL A 93 -1.37 4.80 2.22
C VAL A 93 -1.25 4.84 0.71
N VAL A 94 -1.20 3.68 0.07
CA VAL A 94 -1.14 3.53 -1.38
C VAL A 94 -2.45 2.91 -1.87
N GLY A 95 -3.10 3.53 -2.84
CA GLY A 95 -4.32 2.99 -3.40
C GLY A 95 -4.75 3.65 -4.69
N ASP A 96 -5.67 3.02 -5.40
CA ASP A 96 -6.18 3.48 -6.68
C ASP A 96 -7.47 4.31 -6.57
N SER A 97 -8.16 4.25 -5.43
CA SER A 97 -9.42 4.95 -5.22
C SER A 97 -9.23 6.25 -4.46
N LEU A 98 -9.52 7.37 -5.12
CA LEU A 98 -9.50 8.69 -4.48
C LEU A 98 -10.55 8.81 -3.36
N THR A 99 -11.71 8.17 -3.53
CA THR A 99 -12.84 8.30 -2.60
C THR A 99 -12.77 7.37 -1.40
N SER A 100 -12.03 6.27 -1.48
CA SER A 100 -11.87 5.33 -0.37
C SER A 100 -10.46 5.35 0.22
N ASP A 101 -9.44 5.02 -0.57
CA ASP A 101 -8.06 4.90 -0.09
C ASP A 101 -7.46 6.25 0.26
N ILE A 102 -7.46 7.16 -0.69
CA ILE A 102 -6.82 8.47 -0.52
C ILE A 102 -7.61 9.31 0.49
N GLN A 103 -8.92 9.39 0.33
CA GLN A 103 -9.75 10.11 1.30
C GLN A 103 -9.63 9.51 2.70
N GLY A 104 -9.59 8.19 2.81
CA GLY A 104 -9.41 7.51 4.10
C GLY A 104 -8.07 7.82 4.76
N GLY A 105 -6.99 7.81 3.98
CA GLY A 105 -5.67 8.19 4.45
C GLY A 105 -5.62 9.64 4.93
N VAL A 106 -6.20 10.55 4.17
CA VAL A 106 -6.33 11.97 4.57
C VAL A 106 -7.14 12.11 5.88
N ASN A 107 -8.27 11.42 5.98
CA ASN A 107 -9.09 11.43 7.19
C ASN A 107 -8.34 10.91 8.42
N ALA A 108 -7.43 9.98 8.23
CA ALA A 108 -6.59 9.42 9.30
C ALA A 108 -5.31 10.22 9.59
N GLY A 109 -5.08 11.30 8.86
CA GLY A 109 -3.87 12.12 9.01
C GLY A 109 -2.60 11.46 8.52
N LEU A 110 -2.70 10.64 7.47
CA LEU A 110 -1.60 9.90 6.88
C LEU A 110 -1.21 10.48 5.52
N ASP A 111 0.06 10.31 5.15
CA ASP A 111 0.49 10.57 3.78
C ASP A 111 -0.16 9.57 2.84
N THR A 112 -0.47 10.02 1.64
CA THR A 112 -1.19 9.23 0.64
C THR A 112 -0.47 9.23 -0.70
N CYS A 113 -0.57 8.10 -1.40
CA CYS A 113 -0.02 7.92 -2.73
C CYS A 113 -1.10 7.33 -3.64
N TRP A 114 -1.52 8.12 -4.61
CA TRP A 114 -2.53 7.68 -5.57
C TRP A 114 -1.87 6.88 -6.68
N PHE A 115 -2.22 5.59 -6.76
CA PHE A 115 -1.81 4.72 -7.86
C PHE A 115 -2.74 4.93 -9.05
N ASN A 116 -2.24 5.62 -10.07
CA ASN A 116 -3.01 6.08 -11.23
C ASN A 116 -2.33 5.72 -12.55
N PRO A 117 -2.27 4.41 -12.91
CA PRO A 117 -1.60 3.97 -14.12
C PRO A 117 -2.26 4.47 -15.41
N GLY A 118 -3.57 4.73 -15.37
CA GLY A 118 -4.34 5.23 -16.50
C GLY A 118 -4.31 6.75 -16.68
N HIS A 119 -3.56 7.47 -15.83
CA HIS A 119 -3.49 8.94 -15.87
C HIS A 119 -4.86 9.63 -15.87
N ALA A 120 -5.80 9.10 -15.09
CA ALA A 120 -7.12 9.70 -14.91
C ALA A 120 -7.00 11.09 -14.26
N GLU A 121 -7.90 11.99 -14.60
CA GLU A 121 -7.94 13.31 -13.97
C GLU A 121 -8.48 13.21 -12.54
N ASN A 122 -7.88 14.00 -11.65
CA ASN A 122 -8.40 14.15 -10.30
C ASN A 122 -9.50 15.23 -10.31
N PRO A 123 -10.74 14.90 -9.92
CA PRO A 123 -11.83 15.88 -9.91
C PRO A 123 -11.70 16.97 -8.82
N GLY A 124 -10.60 16.96 -8.06
CA GLY A 124 -10.25 18.04 -7.13
C GLY A 124 -10.89 17.96 -5.74
N LYS A 125 -11.57 16.87 -5.39
CA LYS A 125 -12.19 16.70 -4.07
C LYS A 125 -11.21 16.33 -2.96
N VAL A 126 -10.12 15.67 -3.31
CA VAL A 126 -9.05 15.24 -2.39
C VAL A 126 -7.72 15.32 -3.10
N SER A 127 -6.68 15.75 -2.37
CA SER A 127 -5.33 15.86 -2.90
C SER A 127 -4.43 14.79 -2.29
N PRO A 128 -3.95 13.80 -3.07
CA PRO A 128 -2.96 12.86 -2.58
C PRO A 128 -1.62 13.58 -2.32
N THR A 129 -0.84 13.06 -1.38
CA THR A 129 0.53 13.56 -1.15
C THR A 129 1.42 13.28 -2.36
N TYR A 130 1.26 12.11 -2.96
CA TYR A 130 1.99 11.65 -4.13
C TYR A 130 1.02 11.00 -5.14
N GLU A 131 1.43 10.99 -6.40
CA GLU A 131 0.76 10.25 -7.48
C GLU A 131 1.80 9.44 -8.24
N ILE A 132 1.50 8.18 -8.51
CA ILE A 132 2.38 7.26 -9.25
C ILE A 132 1.59 6.53 -10.34
N ALA A 133 2.26 6.18 -11.42
CA ALA A 133 1.70 5.39 -12.52
C ALA A 133 2.21 3.94 -12.50
N SER A 134 3.33 3.67 -11.82
CA SER A 134 3.88 2.33 -11.63
C SER A 134 4.32 2.13 -10.19
N LEU A 135 4.30 0.87 -9.72
CA LEU A 135 4.65 0.56 -8.33
C LEU A 135 6.13 0.79 -8.02
N GLU A 136 7.02 0.70 -9.02
CA GLU A 136 8.45 0.99 -8.87
C GLU A 136 8.71 2.42 -8.42
N GLU A 137 7.81 3.36 -8.73
CA GLU A 137 7.90 4.74 -8.27
C GLU A 137 7.76 4.88 -6.75
N LEU A 138 7.34 3.82 -6.05
CA LEU A 138 7.33 3.77 -4.59
C LEU A 138 8.74 3.72 -4.00
N TYR A 139 9.71 3.13 -4.68
CA TYR A 139 11.05 2.96 -4.14
C TYR A 139 11.66 4.27 -3.61
N PRO A 140 11.72 5.36 -4.39
CA PRO A 140 12.28 6.63 -3.88
C PRO A 140 11.43 7.30 -2.80
N LEU A 141 10.15 6.96 -2.68
CA LEU A 141 9.28 7.49 -1.64
C LEU A 141 9.49 6.79 -0.29
N VAL A 142 9.95 5.56 -0.30
CA VAL A 142 10.03 4.66 0.84
C VAL A 142 11.45 4.46 1.33
N MET A 143 12.35 4.25 0.36
CA MET A 143 13.72 3.85 0.62
C MET A 143 14.61 5.06 0.89
N GLU A 144 15.51 4.89 1.86
CA GLU A 144 16.60 5.84 2.06
C GLU A 144 17.62 5.73 0.91
N PRO A 145 18.46 6.77 0.68
CA PRO A 145 19.44 6.77 -0.41
C PRO A 145 20.33 5.52 -0.45
N GLU A 146 20.75 5.01 0.71
CA GLU A 146 21.57 3.80 0.80
C GLU A 146 20.80 2.54 0.35
N GLU A 147 19.54 2.44 0.72
CA GLU A 147 18.65 1.34 0.34
C GLU A 147 18.41 1.33 -1.17
N LEU A 148 18.19 2.51 -1.77
CA LEU A 148 18.07 2.69 -3.21
C LEU A 148 19.34 2.29 -3.98
N ALA A 149 20.50 2.68 -3.45
CA ALA A 149 21.79 2.32 -4.05
C ALA A 149 21.99 0.80 -4.04
N ASN A 150 21.64 0.13 -2.96
CA ASN A 150 21.72 -1.33 -2.83
C ASN A 150 20.76 -2.04 -3.81
N LEU A 151 19.55 -1.51 -4.00
CA LEU A 151 18.60 -2.03 -4.97
C LEU A 151 19.16 -1.95 -6.41
N GLY A 152 19.74 -0.82 -6.77
CA GLY A 152 20.37 -0.62 -8.07
C GLY A 152 21.55 -1.58 -8.32
N LEU A 153 22.31 -1.93 -7.29
CA LEU A 153 23.39 -2.91 -7.37
C LEU A 153 22.87 -4.35 -7.57
N LYS A 154 21.79 -4.71 -6.88
CA LYS A 154 21.12 -6.01 -7.06
C LYS A 154 20.63 -6.18 -8.50
N HIS A 155 19.93 -5.18 -9.04
CA HIS A 155 19.40 -5.24 -10.41
C HIS A 155 20.51 -5.37 -11.46
N ARG A 156 21.66 -4.72 -11.27
CA ARG A 156 22.81 -4.85 -12.18
C ARG A 156 23.44 -6.24 -12.15
N ARG A 157 23.43 -6.91 -11.01
CA ARG A 157 23.97 -8.29 -10.90
C ARG A 157 23.10 -9.34 -11.59
N HIS A 158 21.81 -9.08 -11.74
CA HIS A 158 20.88 -10.01 -12.38
C HIS A 158 20.81 -9.84 -13.92
N GLN A 159 21.46 -8.80 -14.46
CA GLN A 159 21.56 -8.54 -15.91
C GLN A 159 22.85 -9.08 -16.54
N LEU A 160 23.75 -9.66 -15.75
CA LEU A 160 24.96 -10.35 -16.18
C LEU A 160 24.76 -11.85 -16.18
#